data_5fbea7de61f4075b755ac93b2eff79fe
#
_entry.id   5fbea7de61f4075b755ac93b2eff79fe
#
_cell.length_a   1.000
_cell.length_b   1.000
_cell.length_c   1.000
_cell.angle_alpha   90.00
_cell.angle_beta   90.00
_cell.angle_gamma   90.00
#
_symmetry.space_group_name_H-M   'P 1'
#
loop_
_entity.id
_entity.type
_entity.pdbx_description
1 polymer ?
#
loop_
_entity_poly.entity_id
_entity_poly.type
_entity_poly.pdbx_seq_one_letter_code
_entity_poly.pdbx_strand_id
1 'polypeptide(L)'
;MPVHLKEFLDKKVIEYNRPAFIDDDPIAVPHLFTQKQDIEIAGFFASVFAWGNRRTIINKSKELMQRMDNLPYAFIKNHSVQDLQRLKKFKHRTFNEDDLYYFVEFLNQHYKKYDSLEFAFFPIPDLDTEHGLTHFKKYFFSFEHLKRTEKHISSPLQKSTCKRLNMFLRWMVRNDRKGVDFGLWKNIAPSQLICPIDVHVARVAKKLALLKRKQVDWLAAVELTDALRKLDKDDPVKYDFALFNLGVIEKF
;
A
#
# COMPACT_ATOMS: atom_id res chain seq x y z
N MET A 1 -27.18 -5.39 9.48
CA MET A 1 -26.49 -6.50 8.79
C MET A 1 -26.73 -7.79 9.56
N PRO A 2 -26.80 -8.96 8.91
CA PRO A 2 -26.96 -10.22 9.62
C PRO A 2 -25.76 -10.48 10.54
N VAL A 3 -26.00 -10.89 11.77
CA VAL A 3 -24.95 -11.29 12.74
C VAL A 3 -24.01 -12.32 12.13
N HIS A 4 -24.55 -13.25 11.36
CA HIS A 4 -23.80 -14.29 10.65
C HIS A 4 -22.73 -13.76 9.66
N LEU A 5 -22.92 -12.59 9.04
CA LEU A 5 -21.91 -12.03 8.10
C LEU A 5 -20.66 -11.55 8.85
N LYS A 6 -20.84 -10.87 9.99
CA LYS A 6 -19.72 -10.44 10.82
C LYS A 6 -18.91 -11.63 11.31
N GLU A 7 -19.58 -12.62 11.90
CA GLU A 7 -18.95 -13.84 12.41
C GLU A 7 -18.18 -14.58 11.30
N PHE A 8 -18.79 -14.70 10.12
CA PHE A 8 -18.14 -15.32 8.96
C PHE A 8 -16.86 -14.59 8.56
N LEU A 9 -16.91 -13.26 8.42
CA LEU A 9 -15.74 -12.47 8.03
C LEU A 9 -14.69 -12.43 9.13
N ASP A 10 -15.07 -12.32 10.40
CA ASP A 10 -14.12 -12.39 11.52
C ASP A 10 -13.38 -13.72 11.55
N LYS A 11 -14.06 -14.84 11.29
CA LYS A 11 -13.43 -16.16 11.17
C LYS A 11 -12.41 -16.19 10.02
N LYS A 12 -12.75 -15.61 8.88
CA LYS A 12 -11.83 -15.51 7.73
C LYS A 12 -10.65 -14.58 8.00
N VAL A 13 -10.85 -13.49 8.75
CA VAL A 13 -9.73 -12.66 9.21
C VAL A 13 -8.78 -13.47 10.08
N ILE A 14 -9.28 -14.24 11.06
CA ILE A 14 -8.44 -15.09 11.92
C ILE A 14 -7.67 -16.13 11.09
N GLU A 15 -8.30 -16.71 10.08
CA GLU A 15 -7.70 -17.72 9.20
C GLU A 15 -6.54 -17.15 8.37
N TYR A 16 -6.67 -15.94 7.82
CA TYR A 16 -5.72 -15.38 6.84
C TYR A 16 -4.76 -14.35 7.43
N ASN A 17 -5.12 -13.64 8.50
CA ASN A 17 -4.27 -12.65 9.14
C ASN A 17 -3.29 -13.33 10.11
N ARG A 18 -2.27 -13.96 9.57
CA ARG A 18 -1.23 -14.71 10.29
C ARG A 18 0.11 -14.64 9.55
N PRO A 19 1.25 -14.90 10.21
CA PRO A 19 2.58 -14.80 9.59
C PRO A 19 2.74 -15.60 8.28
N ALA A 20 2.09 -16.74 8.15
CA ALA A 20 2.12 -17.53 6.91
C ALA A 20 1.54 -16.79 5.67
N PHE A 21 0.78 -15.70 5.87
CA PHE A 21 0.32 -14.84 4.78
C PHE A 21 1.47 -14.05 4.13
N ILE A 22 2.53 -13.75 4.90
CA ILE A 22 3.61 -12.86 4.48
C ILE A 22 4.37 -13.43 3.27
N ASP A 23 4.71 -14.72 3.30
CA ASP A 23 5.64 -15.34 2.34
C ASP A 23 5.21 -15.18 0.88
N ASP A 24 3.91 -15.22 0.64
CA ASP A 24 3.31 -15.15 -0.70
C ASP A 24 2.72 -13.77 -1.04
N ASP A 25 2.96 -12.74 -0.23
CA ASP A 25 2.44 -11.38 -0.45
C ASP A 25 3.58 -10.38 -0.63
N PRO A 26 3.40 -9.29 -1.40
CA PRO A 26 4.41 -8.24 -1.52
C PRO A 26 4.89 -7.64 -0.19
N ILE A 27 4.09 -7.74 0.88
CA ILE A 27 4.49 -7.34 2.24
C ILE A 27 5.73 -8.11 2.74
N ALA A 28 6.05 -9.28 2.16
CA ALA A 28 7.28 -10.02 2.45
C ALA A 28 8.55 -9.19 2.24
N VAL A 29 8.51 -8.18 1.38
CA VAL A 29 9.70 -7.38 1.07
C VAL A 29 10.04 -6.41 2.22
N PRO A 30 9.12 -5.57 2.73
CA PRO A 30 9.42 -4.76 3.90
C PRO A 30 9.70 -5.60 5.17
N HIS A 31 9.21 -6.84 5.28
CA HIS A 31 9.55 -7.74 6.39
C HIS A 31 11.02 -8.21 6.39
N LEU A 32 11.80 -7.94 5.35
CA LEU A 32 13.24 -8.18 5.34
C LEU A 32 14.02 -7.16 6.20
N PHE A 33 13.37 -6.11 6.67
CA PHE A 33 14.00 -4.98 7.34
C PHE A 33 13.46 -4.80 8.75
N THR A 34 14.28 -4.15 9.59
CA THR A 34 13.93 -3.81 10.99
C THR A 34 13.92 -2.32 11.24
N GLN A 35 14.69 -1.54 10.46
CA GLN A 35 14.70 -0.08 10.55
C GLN A 35 13.42 0.50 9.92
N LYS A 36 12.75 1.42 10.63
CA LYS A 36 11.49 2.03 10.19
C LYS A 36 11.55 2.56 8.76
N GLN A 37 12.57 3.34 8.43
CA GLN A 37 12.70 3.96 7.12
C GLN A 37 12.97 2.93 6.01
N ASP A 38 13.71 1.87 6.30
CA ASP A 38 13.91 0.78 5.34
C ASP A 38 12.59 0.05 5.07
N ILE A 39 11.78 -0.20 6.12
CA ILE A 39 10.44 -0.79 5.99
C ILE A 39 9.53 0.11 5.15
N GLU A 40 9.52 1.42 5.41
CA GLU A 40 8.74 2.41 4.67
C GLU A 40 9.10 2.42 3.18
N ILE A 41 10.39 2.49 2.84
CA ILE A 41 10.88 2.54 1.46
C ILE A 41 10.59 1.22 0.74
N ALA A 42 10.93 0.10 1.37
CA ALA A 42 10.71 -1.23 0.80
C ALA A 42 9.20 -1.50 0.60
N GLY A 43 8.37 -1.14 1.57
CA GLY A 43 6.91 -1.24 1.50
C GLY A 43 6.31 -0.34 0.42
N PHE A 44 6.80 0.88 0.30
CA PHE A 44 6.34 1.81 -0.72
C PHE A 44 6.62 1.27 -2.13
N PHE A 45 7.86 0.85 -2.43
CA PHE A 45 8.18 0.26 -3.73
C PHE A 45 7.41 -1.04 -3.98
N ALA A 46 7.32 -1.95 -2.99
CA ALA A 46 6.57 -3.19 -3.13
C ALA A 46 5.08 -2.92 -3.45
N SER A 47 4.48 -1.91 -2.82
CA SER A 47 3.11 -1.50 -3.11
C SER A 47 2.96 -0.89 -4.51
N VAL A 48 3.87 -0.02 -4.93
CA VAL A 48 3.87 0.58 -6.28
C VAL A 48 4.00 -0.48 -7.36
N PHE A 49 4.77 -1.54 -7.12
CA PHE A 49 4.94 -2.67 -8.06
C PHE A 49 3.80 -3.68 -7.99
N ALA A 50 2.89 -3.61 -7.00
CA ALA A 50 1.85 -4.59 -6.76
C ALA A 50 0.75 -4.61 -7.82
N TRP A 51 1.12 -4.92 -9.09
CA TRP A 51 0.23 -5.14 -10.20
C TRP A 51 0.80 -6.17 -11.19
N GLY A 52 0.03 -7.22 -11.45
CA GLY A 52 0.44 -8.36 -12.26
C GLY A 52 0.71 -9.61 -11.44
N ASN A 53 1.66 -10.43 -11.87
CA ASN A 53 2.00 -11.68 -11.20
C ASN A 53 2.71 -11.43 -9.86
N ARG A 54 2.20 -12.01 -8.79
CA ARG A 54 2.67 -11.80 -7.42
C ARG A 54 4.14 -12.16 -7.23
N ARG A 55 4.57 -13.33 -7.72
CA ARG A 55 5.97 -13.78 -7.63
C ARG A 55 6.92 -12.81 -8.34
N THR A 56 6.51 -12.30 -9.50
CA THR A 56 7.28 -11.28 -10.24
C THR A 56 7.39 -9.98 -9.44
N ILE A 57 6.31 -9.55 -8.78
CA ILE A 57 6.30 -8.34 -7.93
C ILE A 57 7.31 -8.50 -6.79
N ILE A 58 7.25 -9.60 -6.04
CA ILE A 58 8.15 -9.88 -4.92
C ILE A 58 9.61 -9.91 -5.41
N ASN A 59 9.89 -10.65 -6.49
CA ASN A 59 11.25 -10.76 -7.02
C ASN A 59 11.80 -9.40 -7.48
N LYS A 60 10.99 -8.60 -8.16
CA LYS A 60 11.41 -7.25 -8.62
C LYS A 60 11.60 -6.27 -7.47
N SER A 61 10.79 -6.36 -6.44
CA SER A 61 10.98 -5.56 -5.23
C SER A 61 12.26 -5.96 -4.49
N LYS A 62 12.52 -7.27 -4.33
CA LYS A 62 13.78 -7.77 -3.76
C LYS A 62 15.00 -7.37 -4.60
N GLU A 63 14.91 -7.49 -5.93
CA GLU A 63 15.96 -7.02 -6.85
C GLU A 63 16.29 -5.55 -6.61
N LEU A 64 15.28 -4.70 -6.45
CA LEU A 64 15.51 -3.28 -6.18
C LEU A 64 16.21 -3.07 -4.84
N MET A 65 15.79 -3.76 -3.77
CA MET A 65 16.46 -3.66 -2.48
C MET A 65 17.92 -4.13 -2.54
N GLN A 66 18.22 -5.20 -3.26
CA GLN A 66 19.60 -5.66 -3.49
C GLN A 66 20.45 -4.62 -4.23
N ARG A 67 19.89 -3.91 -5.22
CA ARG A 67 20.58 -2.82 -5.93
C ARG A 67 20.90 -1.63 -5.02
N MET A 68 20.18 -1.51 -3.90
CA MET A 68 20.40 -0.53 -2.83
C MET A 68 21.18 -1.15 -1.64
N ASP A 69 21.95 -2.23 -1.87
CA ASP A 69 22.76 -2.95 -0.86
C ASP A 69 21.95 -3.50 0.33
N ASN A 70 20.64 -3.71 0.17
CA ASN A 70 19.69 -4.03 1.25
C ASN A 70 19.72 -3.02 2.42
N LEU A 71 20.08 -1.79 2.13
CA LEU A 71 20.07 -0.63 3.02
C LEU A 71 19.37 0.55 2.33
N PRO A 72 18.08 0.41 1.95
CA PRO A 72 17.42 1.39 1.09
C PRO A 72 17.40 2.80 1.67
N TYR A 73 17.25 2.97 2.98
CA TYR A 73 17.30 4.30 3.59
C TYR A 73 18.69 4.95 3.50
N ALA A 74 19.73 4.20 3.82
CA ALA A 74 21.11 4.69 3.70
C ALA A 74 21.44 5.03 2.24
N PHE A 75 21.01 4.18 1.28
CA PHE A 75 21.15 4.45 -0.14
C PHE A 75 20.41 5.73 -0.54
N ILE A 76 19.14 5.85 -0.20
CA ILE A 76 18.33 7.04 -0.52
C ILE A 76 18.99 8.32 0.01
N LYS A 77 19.51 8.31 1.24
CA LYS A 77 20.11 9.51 1.86
C LYS A 77 21.46 9.90 1.27
N ASN A 78 22.31 8.92 0.93
CA ASN A 78 23.74 9.16 0.76
C ASN A 78 24.26 8.78 -0.64
N HIS A 79 23.42 8.29 -1.54
CA HIS A 79 23.88 7.84 -2.86
C HIS A 79 24.63 8.93 -3.63
N SER A 80 25.68 8.53 -4.29
CA SER A 80 26.40 9.31 -5.29
C SER A 80 25.80 9.09 -6.69
N VAL A 81 26.22 9.90 -7.65
CA VAL A 81 25.87 9.70 -9.07
C VAL A 81 26.34 8.33 -9.58
N GLN A 82 27.44 7.79 -9.03
CA GLN A 82 27.94 6.47 -9.37
C GLN A 82 27.04 5.36 -8.83
N ASP A 83 26.48 5.52 -7.61
CA ASP A 83 25.57 4.53 -7.04
C ASP A 83 24.28 4.42 -7.85
N LEU A 84 23.81 5.52 -8.44
CA LEU A 84 22.65 5.50 -9.34
C LEU A 84 22.84 4.61 -10.57
N GLN A 85 24.09 4.34 -10.98
CA GLN A 85 24.37 3.42 -12.09
C GLN A 85 23.87 1.99 -11.80
N ARG A 86 23.80 1.59 -10.52
CA ARG A 86 23.26 0.30 -10.11
C ARG A 86 21.78 0.16 -10.43
N LEU A 87 21.06 1.28 -10.53
CA LEU A 87 19.61 1.31 -10.82
C LEU A 87 19.33 1.28 -12.33
N LYS A 88 20.36 1.43 -13.19
CA LYS A 88 20.21 1.38 -14.64
C LYS A 88 19.55 0.09 -15.11
N LYS A 89 18.76 0.20 -16.17
CA LYS A 89 18.01 -0.90 -16.78
C LYS A 89 17.03 -1.60 -15.83
N PHE A 90 16.76 -1.04 -14.64
CA PHE A 90 15.67 -1.55 -13.80
C PHE A 90 14.35 -1.38 -14.53
N LYS A 91 13.56 -2.45 -14.55
CA LYS A 91 12.26 -2.44 -15.20
C LYS A 91 11.30 -3.40 -14.49
N HIS A 92 10.11 -2.91 -14.22
CA HIS A 92 8.97 -3.71 -13.83
C HIS A 92 7.74 -3.28 -14.63
N ARG A 93 7.37 -4.08 -15.65
CA ARG A 93 6.26 -3.76 -16.56
C ARG A 93 6.47 -2.38 -17.24
N THR A 94 5.63 -1.39 -16.96
CA THR A 94 5.77 -0.03 -17.51
C THR A 94 6.56 0.93 -16.63
N PHE A 95 6.96 0.52 -15.44
CA PHE A 95 7.87 1.25 -14.58
C PHE A 95 9.31 0.98 -15.02
N ASN A 96 10.08 2.02 -15.32
CA ASN A 96 11.44 1.92 -15.81
C ASN A 96 12.43 2.74 -14.96
N GLU A 97 13.68 2.82 -15.41
CA GLU A 97 14.75 3.52 -14.70
C GLU A 97 14.50 5.01 -14.53
N ASP A 98 13.87 5.70 -15.48
CA ASP A 98 13.55 7.12 -15.35
C ASP A 98 12.54 7.36 -14.24
N ASP A 99 11.52 6.48 -14.17
CA ASP A 99 10.55 6.51 -13.06
C ASP A 99 11.26 6.26 -11.73
N LEU A 100 12.21 5.31 -11.70
CA LEU A 100 12.95 4.95 -10.49
C LEU A 100 13.84 6.10 -10.02
N TYR A 101 14.57 6.76 -10.92
CA TYR A 101 15.40 7.92 -10.56
C TYR A 101 14.56 9.04 -9.93
N TYR A 102 13.40 9.32 -10.49
CA TYR A 102 12.48 10.29 -9.90
C TYR A 102 12.02 9.88 -8.49
N PHE A 103 11.65 8.61 -8.30
CA PHE A 103 11.24 8.09 -6.99
C PHE A 103 12.37 8.20 -5.96
N VAL A 104 13.59 7.88 -6.35
CA VAL A 104 14.80 8.00 -5.49
C VAL A 104 15.03 9.46 -5.12
N GLU A 105 14.97 10.38 -6.08
CA GLU A 105 15.15 11.81 -5.84
C GLU A 105 14.07 12.37 -4.90
N PHE A 106 12.79 12.04 -5.14
CA PHE A 106 11.72 12.45 -4.23
C PHE A 106 11.98 11.96 -2.80
N LEU A 107 12.30 10.67 -2.62
CA LEU A 107 12.57 10.11 -1.31
C LEU A 107 13.80 10.75 -0.65
N ASN A 108 14.86 11.03 -1.42
CA ASN A 108 16.04 11.73 -0.92
C ASN A 108 15.67 13.13 -0.39
N GLN A 109 14.92 13.92 -1.15
CA GLN A 109 14.48 15.26 -0.73
C GLN A 109 13.52 15.21 0.46
N HIS A 110 12.65 14.20 0.51
CA HIS A 110 11.72 14.00 1.63
C HIS A 110 12.48 13.67 2.92
N TYR A 111 13.37 12.66 2.90
CA TYR A 111 14.10 12.23 4.09
C TYR A 111 15.23 13.19 4.53
N LYS A 112 15.54 14.23 3.76
CA LYS A 112 16.33 15.37 4.24
C LYS A 112 15.56 16.25 5.23
N LYS A 113 14.22 16.27 5.13
CA LYS A 113 13.35 17.14 5.93
C LYS A 113 12.61 16.41 7.04
N TYR A 114 12.28 15.13 6.81
CA TYR A 114 11.43 14.31 7.67
C TYR A 114 12.09 12.96 7.92
N ASP A 115 11.83 12.38 9.08
CA ASP A 115 12.35 11.07 9.48
C ASP A 115 11.40 9.91 9.17
N SER A 116 10.25 10.19 8.57
CA SER A 116 9.23 9.20 8.22
C SER A 116 8.48 9.61 6.96
N LEU A 117 8.19 8.64 6.11
CA LEU A 117 7.35 8.82 4.91
C LEU A 117 5.88 9.12 5.28
N GLU A 118 5.47 8.92 6.54
CA GLU A 118 4.17 9.28 7.06
C GLU A 118 3.82 10.75 6.77
N PHE A 119 4.78 11.66 6.97
CA PHE A 119 4.59 13.10 6.75
C PHE A 119 4.34 13.47 5.27
N ALA A 120 4.71 12.60 4.33
CA ALA A 120 4.37 12.82 2.93
C ALA A 120 2.87 12.59 2.65
N PHE A 121 2.23 11.72 3.43
CA PHE A 121 0.80 11.42 3.33
C PHE A 121 -0.03 12.25 4.31
N PHE A 122 0.41 12.32 5.55
CA PHE A 122 -0.31 12.93 6.67
C PHE A 122 0.57 13.97 7.36
N PRO A 123 0.71 15.18 6.75
CA PRO A 123 1.56 16.26 7.30
C PRO A 123 1.01 16.83 8.60
N ILE A 124 -0.26 16.62 8.86
CA ILE A 124 -0.96 17.02 10.10
C ILE A 124 -1.77 15.81 10.62
N PRO A 125 -1.96 15.67 11.94
CA PRO A 125 -2.81 14.66 12.53
C PRO A 125 -4.27 14.77 12.02
N ASP A 126 -4.98 13.64 12.07
CA ASP A 126 -6.42 13.51 11.76
C ASP A 126 -6.83 13.89 10.33
N LEU A 127 -5.87 14.03 9.41
CA LEU A 127 -6.17 14.16 8.00
C LEU A 127 -6.77 12.82 7.50
N ASP A 128 -7.95 12.87 6.87
CA ASP A 128 -8.55 11.65 6.33
C ASP A 128 -7.77 11.07 5.16
N THR A 129 -8.02 9.80 4.85
CA THR A 129 -7.28 9.07 3.80
C THR A 129 -7.44 9.69 2.41
N GLU A 130 -8.60 10.26 2.07
CA GLU A 130 -8.81 10.90 0.75
C GLU A 130 -7.93 12.13 0.57
N HIS A 131 -7.93 12.99 1.58
CA HIS A 131 -7.07 14.18 1.59
C HIS A 131 -5.59 13.80 1.67
N GLY A 132 -5.23 12.79 2.49
CA GLY A 132 -3.86 12.30 2.61
C GLY A 132 -3.30 11.76 1.29
N LEU A 133 -4.07 10.94 0.57
CA LEU A 133 -3.66 10.43 -0.75
C LEU A 133 -3.59 11.51 -1.82
N THR A 134 -4.50 12.49 -1.75
CA THR A 134 -4.51 13.63 -2.67
C THR A 134 -3.30 14.54 -2.41
N HIS A 135 -3.02 14.83 -1.14
CA HIS A 135 -1.83 15.57 -0.71
C HIS A 135 -0.57 14.86 -1.15
N PHE A 136 -0.46 13.55 -0.86
CA PHE A 136 0.70 12.75 -1.24
C PHE A 136 1.01 12.87 -2.73
N LYS A 137 0.02 12.67 -3.60
CA LYS A 137 0.26 12.80 -5.04
C LYS A 137 0.75 14.18 -5.43
N LYS A 138 0.15 15.25 -4.90
CA LYS A 138 0.57 16.63 -5.17
C LYS A 138 2.00 16.88 -4.69
N TYR A 139 2.32 16.44 -3.48
CA TYR A 139 3.65 16.59 -2.90
C TYR A 139 4.68 15.71 -3.62
N PHE A 140 4.32 14.45 -3.93
CA PHE A 140 5.21 13.53 -4.65
C PHE A 140 5.64 14.10 -6.01
N PHE A 141 4.76 14.76 -6.73
CA PHE A 141 5.03 15.37 -8.03
C PHE A 141 5.27 16.89 -7.97
N SER A 142 5.80 17.39 -6.87
CA SER A 142 6.14 18.82 -6.73
C SER A 142 7.46 19.21 -7.39
N PHE A 143 8.32 18.24 -7.73
CA PHE A 143 9.57 18.47 -8.47
C PHE A 143 9.36 18.21 -9.97
N GLU A 144 10.31 18.68 -10.78
CA GLU A 144 10.33 18.40 -12.22
C GLU A 144 10.35 16.89 -12.49
N HIS A 145 9.47 16.40 -13.36
CA HIS A 145 9.30 14.99 -13.65
C HIS A 145 8.75 14.74 -15.05
N LEU A 146 8.95 13.53 -15.55
CA LEU A 146 8.32 13.09 -16.78
C LEU A 146 6.82 12.83 -16.54
N LYS A 147 5.96 13.38 -17.37
CA LYS A 147 4.49 13.21 -17.28
C LYS A 147 4.06 11.75 -17.19
N ARG A 148 4.79 10.85 -17.87
CA ARG A 148 4.52 9.41 -17.84
C ARG A 148 4.65 8.79 -16.45
N THR A 149 5.46 9.36 -15.57
CA THR A 149 5.72 8.84 -14.22
C THR A 149 4.50 8.99 -13.31
N GLU A 150 3.62 9.98 -13.57
CA GLU A 150 2.42 10.23 -12.77
C GLU A 150 1.44 9.04 -12.68
N LYS A 151 1.45 8.15 -13.68
CA LYS A 151 0.58 6.95 -13.71
C LYS A 151 0.89 5.94 -12.59
N HIS A 152 2.08 6.03 -11.98
CA HIS A 152 2.50 5.09 -10.95
C HIS A 152 1.93 5.42 -9.57
N ILE A 153 1.54 6.69 -9.35
CA ILE A 153 0.89 7.16 -8.13
C ILE A 153 -0.54 7.60 -8.47
N SER A 154 -1.50 6.83 -8.01
CA SER A 154 -2.92 7.12 -8.19
C SER A 154 -3.44 8.15 -7.18
N SER A 155 -4.61 8.76 -7.47
CA SER A 155 -5.26 9.70 -6.55
C SER A 155 -6.79 9.51 -6.60
N PRO A 156 -7.48 9.75 -5.49
CA PRO A 156 -8.94 9.82 -5.43
C PRO A 156 -9.55 10.79 -6.45
N LEU A 157 -8.91 11.95 -6.67
CA LEU A 157 -9.34 12.95 -7.66
C LEU A 157 -9.38 12.42 -9.09
N GLN A 158 -8.63 11.35 -9.37
CA GLN A 158 -8.65 10.65 -10.66
C GLN A 158 -9.69 9.50 -10.68
N LYS A 159 -10.57 9.44 -9.68
CA LYS A 159 -11.55 8.36 -9.49
C LYS A 159 -10.93 6.97 -9.34
N SER A 160 -9.64 6.88 -9.02
CA SER A 160 -8.96 5.60 -8.77
C SER A 160 -9.35 5.05 -7.40
N THR A 161 -9.50 3.73 -7.28
CA THR A 161 -9.63 3.07 -5.95
C THR A 161 -8.41 3.28 -5.06
N CYS A 162 -7.29 3.72 -5.61
CA CYS A 162 -5.99 3.84 -4.94
C CYS A 162 -5.55 2.55 -4.23
N LYS A 163 -5.94 1.37 -4.75
CA LYS A 163 -5.72 0.05 -4.11
C LYS A 163 -4.31 -0.13 -3.58
N ARG A 164 -3.30 0.20 -4.39
CA ARG A 164 -1.88 0.00 -4.03
C ARG A 164 -1.45 0.89 -2.87
N LEU A 165 -1.87 2.15 -2.87
CA LEU A 165 -1.57 3.08 -1.78
C LEU A 165 -2.37 2.75 -0.52
N ASN A 166 -3.66 2.39 -0.64
CA ASN A 166 -4.46 1.95 0.49
C ASN A 166 -3.88 0.67 1.14
N MET A 167 -3.33 -0.25 0.32
CA MET A 167 -2.62 -1.43 0.81
C MET A 167 -1.35 -1.03 1.58
N PHE A 168 -0.56 -0.08 1.07
CA PHE A 168 0.61 0.46 1.75
C PHE A 168 0.24 1.15 3.08
N LEU A 169 -0.82 1.97 3.08
CA LEU A 169 -1.32 2.60 4.30
C LEU A 169 -1.76 1.55 5.34
N ARG A 170 -2.46 0.48 4.92
CA ARG A 170 -2.81 -0.61 5.83
C ARG A 170 -1.56 -1.19 6.48
N TRP A 171 -0.53 -1.51 5.70
CA TRP A 171 0.73 -2.06 6.21
C TRP A 171 1.39 -1.14 7.22
N MET A 172 1.43 0.16 6.97
CA MET A 172 2.15 1.12 7.82
C MET A 172 1.37 1.51 9.09
N VAL A 173 0.05 1.55 9.03
CA VAL A 173 -0.81 2.11 10.10
C VAL A 173 -1.38 1.03 11.01
N ARG A 174 -1.85 -0.09 10.44
CA ARG A 174 -2.57 -1.11 11.19
C ARG A 174 -1.62 -1.94 12.05
N ASN A 175 -2.01 -2.16 13.31
CA ASN A 175 -1.28 -3.02 14.24
C ASN A 175 -2.26 -3.81 15.12
N ASP A 176 -2.35 -5.11 14.90
CA ASP A 176 -3.20 -6.03 15.66
C ASP A 176 -2.40 -7.10 16.42
N ARG A 177 -1.08 -6.94 16.50
CA ARG A 177 -0.15 -7.87 17.16
C ARG A 177 -0.09 -9.27 16.51
N LYS A 178 -0.57 -9.43 15.27
CA LYS A 178 -0.47 -10.68 14.50
C LYS A 178 0.82 -10.79 13.70
N GLY A 179 1.58 -9.68 13.62
CA GLY A 179 2.89 -9.64 12.98
C GLY A 179 2.85 -9.57 11.46
N VAL A 180 1.70 -9.23 10.86
CA VAL A 180 1.57 -9.04 9.42
C VAL A 180 1.75 -7.57 9.05
N ASP A 181 0.88 -6.69 9.54
CA ASP A 181 0.99 -5.25 9.35
C ASP A 181 1.92 -4.65 10.41
N PHE A 182 2.64 -3.58 10.09
CA PHE A 182 3.73 -3.03 10.90
C PHE A 182 3.26 -2.05 12.00
N GLY A 183 2.25 -1.23 11.72
CA GLY A 183 1.73 -0.24 12.66
C GLY A 183 2.75 0.81 13.09
N LEU A 184 3.57 1.28 12.15
CA LEU A 184 4.64 2.26 12.39
C LEU A 184 4.15 3.70 12.42
N TRP A 185 3.07 4.00 11.69
CA TRP A 185 2.51 5.35 11.55
C TRP A 185 1.45 5.62 12.60
N LYS A 186 1.40 6.86 13.10
CA LYS A 186 0.58 7.26 14.24
C LYS A 186 -0.29 8.50 14.00
N ASN A 187 -0.07 9.24 12.91
CA ASN A 187 -0.85 10.44 12.59
C ASN A 187 -2.25 10.11 12.05
N ILE A 188 -2.53 8.83 11.81
CA ILE A 188 -3.82 8.35 11.32
C ILE A 188 -4.17 7.03 12.01
N ALA A 189 -5.44 6.84 12.35
CA ALA A 189 -5.92 5.61 12.98
C ALA A 189 -6.39 4.57 11.94
N PRO A 190 -6.36 3.27 12.26
CA PRO A 190 -6.91 2.23 11.38
C PRO A 190 -8.37 2.44 10.98
N SER A 191 -9.18 3.05 11.85
CA SER A 191 -10.58 3.42 11.60
C SER A 191 -10.79 4.41 10.46
N GLN A 192 -9.75 5.21 10.15
CA GLN A 192 -9.78 6.23 9.10
C GLN A 192 -9.32 5.69 7.73
N LEU A 193 -8.70 4.50 7.70
CA LEU A 193 -8.22 3.88 6.49
C LEU A 193 -9.35 3.46 5.55
N ILE A 194 -9.02 3.37 4.26
CA ILE A 194 -9.90 2.88 3.20
C ILE A 194 -9.45 1.48 2.77
N CYS A 195 -10.40 0.54 2.71
CA CYS A 195 -10.12 -0.84 2.33
C CYS A 195 -9.55 -0.90 0.89
N PRO A 196 -8.41 -1.58 0.68
CA PRO A 196 -7.88 -1.81 -0.66
C PRO A 196 -8.88 -2.61 -1.49
N ILE A 197 -9.31 -2.07 -2.63
CA ILE A 197 -10.28 -2.75 -3.49
C ILE A 197 -9.68 -2.98 -4.88
N ASP A 198 -9.69 -4.24 -5.30
CA ASP A 198 -9.43 -4.67 -6.67
C ASP A 198 -10.62 -5.47 -7.23
N VAL A 199 -10.44 -6.07 -8.40
CA VAL A 199 -11.52 -6.85 -9.06
C VAL A 199 -11.96 -8.07 -8.24
N HIS A 200 -11.07 -8.70 -7.48
CA HIS A 200 -11.38 -9.85 -6.63
C HIS A 200 -12.17 -9.42 -5.40
N VAL A 201 -11.66 -8.42 -4.67
CA VAL A 201 -12.34 -7.83 -3.51
C VAL A 201 -13.70 -7.29 -3.90
N ALA A 202 -13.80 -6.55 -5.02
CA ALA A 202 -15.08 -6.01 -5.50
C ALA A 202 -16.10 -7.11 -5.81
N ARG A 203 -15.66 -8.22 -6.41
CA ARG A 203 -16.53 -9.37 -6.71
C ARG A 203 -17.10 -9.99 -5.43
N VAL A 204 -16.23 -10.27 -4.47
CA VAL A 204 -16.63 -10.85 -3.17
C VAL A 204 -17.55 -9.89 -2.42
N ALA A 205 -17.18 -8.60 -2.33
CA ALA A 205 -17.97 -7.58 -1.66
C ALA A 205 -19.38 -7.45 -2.25
N LYS A 206 -19.52 -7.54 -3.58
CA LYS A 206 -20.83 -7.53 -4.25
C LYS A 206 -21.65 -8.78 -3.93
N LYS A 207 -21.04 -9.97 -3.94
CA LYS A 207 -21.72 -11.21 -3.55
C LYS A 207 -22.21 -11.19 -2.09
N LEU A 208 -21.46 -10.57 -1.20
CA LEU A 208 -21.82 -10.41 0.22
C LEU A 208 -22.72 -9.20 0.48
N ALA A 209 -23.20 -8.51 -0.56
CA ALA A 209 -24.02 -7.29 -0.47
C ALA A 209 -23.37 -6.14 0.34
N LEU A 210 -22.04 -6.13 0.44
CA LEU A 210 -21.25 -5.06 1.06
C LEU A 210 -20.98 -3.90 0.10
N LEU A 211 -21.08 -4.14 -1.21
CA LEU A 211 -20.86 -3.16 -2.27
C LEU A 211 -22.00 -3.27 -3.31
N LYS A 212 -22.70 -2.16 -3.54
CA LYS A 212 -23.79 -2.07 -4.53
C LYS A 212 -23.34 -1.36 -5.80
N ARG A 213 -22.35 -0.45 -5.68
CA ARG A 213 -21.85 0.34 -6.80
C ARG A 213 -21.30 -0.55 -7.92
N LYS A 214 -21.75 -0.29 -9.17
CA LYS A 214 -21.31 -1.06 -10.35
C LYS A 214 -19.85 -0.76 -10.69
N GLN A 215 -19.49 0.52 -10.74
CA GLN A 215 -18.14 0.99 -11.09
C GLN A 215 -17.19 0.79 -9.90
N VAL A 216 -16.00 0.24 -10.17
CA VAL A 216 -14.94 0.05 -9.18
C VAL A 216 -14.01 1.26 -9.24
N ASP A 217 -14.36 2.29 -8.46
CA ASP A 217 -13.67 3.57 -8.37
C ASP A 217 -13.48 3.99 -6.90
N TRP A 218 -13.05 5.22 -6.63
CA TRP A 218 -12.88 5.73 -5.26
C TRP A 218 -14.15 5.61 -4.42
N LEU A 219 -15.29 6.00 -4.99
CA LEU A 219 -16.56 5.91 -4.26
C LEU A 219 -16.95 4.47 -3.94
N ALA A 220 -16.55 3.49 -4.76
CA ALA A 220 -16.74 2.08 -4.42
C ALA A 220 -15.86 1.64 -3.24
N ALA A 221 -14.63 2.18 -3.14
CA ALA A 221 -13.76 1.89 -2.01
C ALA A 221 -14.30 2.50 -0.71
N VAL A 222 -14.85 3.72 -0.76
CA VAL A 222 -15.52 4.37 0.37
C VAL A 222 -16.77 3.58 0.78
N GLU A 223 -17.68 3.26 -0.16
CA GLU A 223 -18.91 2.50 0.10
C GLU A 223 -18.60 1.14 0.77
N LEU A 224 -17.62 0.41 0.25
CA LEU A 224 -17.19 -0.84 0.86
C LEU A 224 -16.70 -0.61 2.29
N THR A 225 -15.83 0.37 2.49
CA THR A 225 -15.25 0.65 3.81
C THR A 225 -16.32 1.05 4.81
N ASP A 226 -17.32 1.84 4.41
CA ASP A 226 -18.44 2.23 5.27
C ASP A 226 -19.31 1.02 5.66
N ALA A 227 -19.46 0.06 4.74
CA ALA A 227 -20.12 -1.20 5.06
C ALA A 227 -19.30 -2.03 6.08
N LEU A 228 -17.96 -2.05 5.94
CA LEU A 228 -17.08 -2.74 6.87
C LEU A 228 -16.99 -2.04 8.24
N ARG A 229 -17.06 -0.70 8.30
CA ARG A 229 -17.13 0.06 9.57
C ARG A 229 -18.35 -0.29 10.41
N LYS A 230 -19.44 -0.73 9.80
CA LYS A 230 -20.62 -1.23 10.53
C LYS A 230 -20.36 -2.58 11.20
N LEU A 231 -19.36 -3.33 10.75
CA LEU A 231 -18.93 -4.59 11.35
C LEU A 231 -17.85 -4.37 12.41
N ASP A 232 -16.90 -3.48 12.12
CA ASP A 232 -15.87 -3.04 13.05
C ASP A 232 -15.53 -1.56 12.77
N LYS A 233 -15.88 -0.69 13.72
CA LYS A 233 -15.67 0.76 13.58
C LYS A 233 -14.22 1.18 13.78
N ASP A 234 -13.45 0.41 14.54
CA ASP A 234 -12.09 0.74 14.97
C ASP A 234 -11.05 0.20 13.98
N ASP A 235 -11.34 -0.94 13.31
CA ASP A 235 -10.43 -1.55 12.33
C ASP A 235 -11.21 -2.17 11.14
N PRO A 236 -11.88 -1.35 10.31
CA PRO A 236 -12.64 -1.86 9.16
C PRO A 236 -11.77 -2.54 8.11
N VAL A 237 -10.50 -2.13 7.98
CA VAL A 237 -9.59 -2.63 6.94
C VAL A 237 -9.01 -4.01 7.25
N LYS A 238 -9.19 -4.53 8.48
CA LYS A 238 -8.85 -5.94 8.77
C LYS A 238 -9.58 -6.92 7.86
N TYR A 239 -10.77 -6.56 7.41
CA TYR A 239 -11.58 -7.40 6.52
C TYR A 239 -11.01 -7.54 5.11
N ASP A 240 -9.99 -6.75 4.73
CA ASP A 240 -9.24 -6.97 3.49
C ASP A 240 -8.62 -8.38 3.44
N PHE A 241 -8.11 -8.90 4.56
CA PHE A 241 -7.62 -10.28 4.65
C PHE A 241 -8.70 -11.30 4.29
N ALA A 242 -9.92 -11.10 4.75
CA ALA A 242 -11.04 -11.99 4.43
C ALA A 242 -11.45 -11.86 2.96
N LEU A 243 -11.75 -10.65 2.50
CA LEU A 243 -12.30 -10.40 1.16
C LEU A 243 -11.32 -10.77 0.05
N PHE A 244 -10.04 -10.43 0.22
CA PHE A 244 -9.00 -10.74 -0.75
C PHE A 244 -8.78 -12.25 -0.87
N ASN A 245 -8.64 -12.97 0.24
CA ASN A 245 -8.37 -14.41 0.20
C ASN A 245 -9.59 -15.23 -0.22
N LEU A 246 -10.80 -14.84 0.17
CA LEU A 246 -12.04 -15.40 -0.40
C LEU A 246 -12.04 -15.27 -1.93
N GLY A 247 -11.61 -14.13 -2.45
CA GLY A 247 -11.59 -13.88 -3.89
C GLY A 247 -10.49 -14.58 -4.67
N VAL A 248 -9.31 -14.72 -4.09
CA VAL A 248 -8.11 -15.25 -4.78
C VAL A 248 -7.90 -16.73 -4.51
N ILE A 249 -8.01 -17.17 -3.25
CA ILE A 249 -7.74 -18.53 -2.83
C ILE A 249 -8.99 -19.40 -2.96
N GLU A 250 -10.10 -18.97 -2.35
CA GLU A 250 -11.32 -19.75 -2.32
C GLU A 250 -12.18 -19.59 -3.59
N LYS A 251 -11.84 -18.64 -4.48
CA LYS A 251 -12.57 -18.34 -5.73
C LYS A 251 -14.06 -18.06 -5.51
N PHE A 252 -14.39 -17.53 -4.33
CA PHE A 252 -15.75 -17.20 -3.89
C PHE A 252 -16.47 -16.24 -4.85
#